data_75c43403efc331ae274b75d869f1cefb
#
_entry.id   75c43403efc331ae274b75d869f1cefb
#
_cell.length_a   1.000
_cell.length_b   1.000
_cell.length_c   1.000
_cell.angle_alpha   90.00
_cell.angle_beta   90.00
_cell.angle_gamma   90.00
#
_symmetry.space_group_name_H-M   'P 1'
#
loop_
_entity.id
_entity.type
_entity.pdbx_description
1 polymer ?
#
loop_
_entity_poly.entity_id
_entity_poly.type
_entity_poly.pdbx_seq_one_letter_code
_entity_poly.pdbx_strand_id
1 'polypeptide(L)'
;MEREKIVVIDFGGQYNQLVARRVRECNVYCEIYSYRTPLDKIMESKPKGIILTGGPNSVYEDGAPGAGRELFETGVPVLGLCYGAQLMQHVLGGEVKKADNREYGRTRTLINTKSRLFENVGEAMDPRESFADLPSNREKSNKAFSEIDTMVTQVWMSHFDYISRLAPGFSTVAYTENCPVAAAENEEKKLYAIQFHPEVLHTVEGTKILYNFVRKICDCSGSWRMDTFVENAVINIRERVGRGKVLLALSGGVDSSVLAALLARAIGQQLTCVFVDHGLLRKNEGDDVEAIFGSAGNFDINFVRVNAQERYYEKLNGVSEPEQKRKIIGEEFIRVFEEEAKKIGKVDYLAQGTIYPDVVESGLGGESAVIKSHHNVGGLPDHVDFKGIIEPLRDLFKDEVRKVGLKLGLPNSLVYRQPFPGPGLGVRIVGEVTADKVRMVQDADAIYREEIATAVMEWQMKKAERENDRANYEGIREVRKVGLTGEPPWMPDQYFAALTNMRSVGVMGDERTYDYAIALRAVKTVDFMTAEAADIPFNVLQTVMSRIINEVRGVNRVFYDLTSKPPGTIELE
;
A
#
# COMPACT_ATOMS: atom_id res chain seq x y z
N MET A 1 -19.01 19.74 8.96
CA MET A 1 -19.81 19.10 7.88
C MET A 1 -19.67 17.60 8.00
N GLU A 2 -20.76 16.87 7.90
CA GLU A 2 -20.74 15.41 7.89
C GLU A 2 -19.96 14.94 6.65
N ARG A 3 -19.01 14.00 6.84
CA ARG A 3 -18.10 13.53 5.76
C ARG A 3 -18.85 12.54 4.88
N GLU A 4 -19.00 12.83 3.57
CA GLU A 4 -19.54 11.85 2.62
C GLU A 4 -18.65 10.60 2.59
N LYS A 5 -19.25 9.42 2.66
CA LYS A 5 -18.51 8.17 2.70
C LYS A 5 -19.15 7.04 1.90
N ILE A 6 -18.30 6.17 1.40
CA ILE A 6 -18.65 4.84 0.90
C ILE A 6 -18.26 3.81 1.98
N VAL A 7 -19.13 2.86 2.24
CA VAL A 7 -18.81 1.71 3.09
C VAL A 7 -18.40 0.54 2.20
N VAL A 8 -17.26 -0.08 2.52
CA VAL A 8 -16.79 -1.31 1.88
C VAL A 8 -16.98 -2.44 2.87
N ILE A 9 -17.79 -3.44 2.52
CA ILE A 9 -18.02 -4.63 3.36
C ILE A 9 -17.08 -5.74 2.90
N ASP A 10 -16.21 -6.16 3.82
CA ASP A 10 -15.21 -7.18 3.60
C ASP A 10 -15.75 -8.58 3.89
N PHE A 11 -15.76 -9.43 2.87
CA PHE A 11 -16.13 -10.86 2.94
C PHE A 11 -14.93 -11.80 3.01
N GLY A 12 -13.74 -11.31 3.36
CA GLY A 12 -12.52 -12.10 3.48
C GLY A 12 -11.73 -12.24 2.17
N GLY A 13 -12.04 -11.41 1.17
CA GLY A 13 -11.31 -11.38 -0.10
C GLY A 13 -9.94 -10.72 0.01
N GLN A 14 -9.04 -11.05 -0.91
CA GLN A 14 -7.67 -10.51 -0.92
C GLN A 14 -7.60 -9.01 -1.30
N TYR A 15 -8.62 -8.48 -2.00
CA TYR A 15 -8.59 -7.16 -2.62
C TYR A 15 -9.43 -6.10 -1.89
N ASN A 16 -9.91 -6.35 -0.68
CA ASN A 16 -10.76 -5.42 0.08
C ASN A 16 -10.11 -4.04 0.30
N GLN A 17 -8.83 -4.01 0.70
CA GLN A 17 -8.08 -2.76 0.85
C GLN A 17 -7.85 -2.06 -0.49
N LEU A 18 -7.68 -2.82 -1.57
CA LEU A 18 -7.52 -2.26 -2.90
C LEU A 18 -8.80 -1.60 -3.40
N VAL A 19 -9.97 -2.22 -3.15
CA VAL A 19 -11.29 -1.59 -3.42
C VAL A 19 -11.40 -0.26 -2.70
N ALA A 20 -11.11 -0.24 -1.40
CA ALA A 20 -11.16 1.00 -0.61
C ALA A 20 -10.19 2.06 -1.15
N ARG A 21 -8.98 1.67 -1.52
CA ARG A 21 -7.98 2.57 -2.13
C ARG A 21 -8.49 3.18 -3.45
N ARG A 22 -9.14 2.38 -4.32
CA ARG A 22 -9.74 2.89 -5.57
C ARG A 22 -10.86 3.88 -5.32
N VAL A 23 -11.68 3.68 -4.29
CA VAL A 23 -12.69 4.66 -3.87
C VAL A 23 -12.02 5.98 -3.45
N ARG A 24 -10.91 5.92 -2.69
CA ARG A 24 -10.14 7.11 -2.29
C ARG A 24 -9.53 7.83 -3.49
N GLU A 25 -9.09 7.11 -4.50
CA GLU A 25 -8.60 7.70 -5.76
C GLU A 25 -9.70 8.49 -6.50
N CYS A 26 -10.99 8.17 -6.27
CA CYS A 26 -12.12 8.98 -6.72
C CYS A 26 -12.37 10.25 -5.87
N ASN A 27 -11.50 10.59 -4.95
CA ASN A 27 -11.61 11.68 -3.97
C ASN A 27 -12.82 11.52 -3.03
N VAL A 28 -13.17 10.30 -2.66
CA VAL A 28 -14.26 10.01 -1.72
C VAL A 28 -13.72 9.22 -0.53
N TYR A 29 -14.11 9.62 0.65
CA TYR A 29 -13.76 8.89 1.88
C TYR A 29 -14.46 7.53 1.93
N CYS A 30 -13.79 6.50 2.43
CA CYS A 30 -14.39 5.20 2.66
C CYS A 30 -13.89 4.54 3.94
N GLU A 31 -14.72 3.66 4.46
CA GLU A 31 -14.42 2.81 5.63
C GLU A 31 -14.66 1.34 5.26
N ILE A 32 -13.81 0.45 5.78
CA ILE A 32 -13.95 -0.99 5.61
C ILE A 32 -14.60 -1.55 6.87
N TYR A 33 -15.70 -2.29 6.70
CA TYR A 33 -16.39 -3.01 7.76
C TYR A 33 -16.33 -4.51 7.47
N SER A 34 -16.19 -5.32 8.52
CA SER A 34 -16.37 -6.78 8.39
C SER A 34 -17.84 -7.09 8.05
N TYR A 35 -18.08 -8.14 7.27
CA TYR A 35 -19.44 -8.67 6.99
C TYR A 35 -20.21 -9.03 8.27
N ARG A 36 -19.54 -9.21 9.41
CA ARG A 36 -20.14 -9.45 10.72
C ARG A 36 -20.69 -8.19 11.39
N THR A 37 -20.38 -7.02 10.85
CA THR A 37 -20.85 -5.75 11.43
C THR A 37 -22.36 -5.63 11.27
N PRO A 38 -23.11 -5.38 12.34
CA PRO A 38 -24.57 -5.20 12.27
C PRO A 38 -24.95 -4.08 11.30
N LEU A 39 -26.03 -4.28 10.55
CA LEU A 39 -26.51 -3.32 9.56
C LEU A 39 -26.80 -1.94 10.20
N ASP A 40 -27.39 -1.92 11.39
CA ASP A 40 -27.69 -0.69 12.12
C ASP A 40 -26.44 0.17 12.30
N LYS A 41 -25.33 -0.46 12.71
CA LYS A 41 -24.05 0.23 12.89
C LYS A 41 -23.48 0.76 11.56
N ILE A 42 -23.67 0.03 10.47
CA ILE A 42 -23.29 0.48 9.13
C ILE A 42 -24.13 1.71 8.76
N MET A 43 -25.42 1.66 8.98
CA MET A 43 -26.36 2.73 8.62
C MET A 43 -26.25 3.98 9.52
N GLU A 44 -25.84 3.83 10.79
CA GLU A 44 -25.46 4.96 11.65
C GLU A 44 -24.36 5.82 11.03
N SER A 45 -23.48 5.23 10.24
CA SER A 45 -22.41 5.94 9.52
C SER A 45 -22.92 6.77 8.34
N LYS A 46 -24.20 6.66 7.97
CA LYS A 46 -24.88 7.35 6.85
C LYS A 46 -24.13 7.23 5.53
N PRO A 47 -23.87 6.02 5.01
CA PRO A 47 -23.14 5.83 3.79
C PRO A 47 -23.91 6.36 2.59
N LYS A 48 -23.21 7.01 1.66
CA LYS A 48 -23.76 7.40 0.34
C LYS A 48 -23.85 6.20 -0.62
N GLY A 49 -23.08 5.15 -0.38
CA GLY A 49 -23.08 3.90 -1.13
C GLY A 49 -22.37 2.80 -0.36
N ILE A 50 -22.65 1.56 -0.73
CA ILE A 50 -22.06 0.36 -0.14
C ILE A 50 -21.43 -0.48 -1.24
N ILE A 51 -20.21 -0.98 -1.01
CA ILE A 51 -19.52 -1.92 -1.92
C ILE A 51 -19.31 -3.23 -1.15
N LEU A 52 -19.76 -4.33 -1.74
CA LEU A 52 -19.55 -5.69 -1.24
C LEU A 52 -18.35 -6.29 -1.97
N THR A 53 -17.31 -6.69 -1.25
CA THR A 53 -16.08 -7.21 -1.87
C THR A 53 -16.20 -8.65 -2.34
N GLY A 54 -15.15 -9.15 -2.98
CA GLY A 54 -14.95 -10.57 -3.21
C GLY A 54 -14.76 -11.36 -1.91
N GLY A 55 -14.84 -12.67 -1.99
CA GLY A 55 -14.65 -13.61 -0.88
C GLY A 55 -14.17 -14.96 -1.36
N PRO A 56 -13.59 -15.80 -0.49
CA PRO A 56 -13.01 -17.10 -0.87
C PRO A 56 -14.04 -18.24 -0.98
N ASN A 57 -15.27 -18.04 -0.52
CA ASN A 57 -16.29 -19.07 -0.41
C ASN A 57 -17.28 -19.05 -1.57
N SER A 58 -18.06 -20.13 -1.73
CA SER A 58 -19.27 -20.14 -2.55
C SER A 58 -20.47 -19.70 -1.71
N VAL A 59 -21.36 -18.85 -2.28
CA VAL A 59 -22.50 -18.24 -1.55
C VAL A 59 -23.54 -19.26 -1.05
N TYR A 60 -23.51 -20.47 -1.55
CA TYR A 60 -24.41 -21.56 -1.18
C TYR A 60 -23.78 -22.57 -0.20
N GLU A 61 -22.54 -22.36 0.23
CA GLU A 61 -21.90 -23.20 1.24
C GLU A 61 -22.40 -22.88 2.65
N ASP A 62 -22.54 -23.92 3.48
CA ASP A 62 -22.90 -23.75 4.88
C ASP A 62 -21.84 -22.94 5.64
N GLY A 63 -22.27 -21.88 6.30
CA GLY A 63 -21.36 -21.00 7.04
C GLY A 63 -20.61 -19.97 6.19
N ALA A 64 -20.94 -19.84 4.90
CA ALA A 64 -20.38 -18.81 4.04
C ALA A 64 -20.71 -17.40 4.59
N PRO A 65 -19.80 -16.42 4.45
CA PRO A 65 -20.06 -15.05 4.84
C PRO A 65 -21.31 -14.51 4.12
N GLY A 66 -22.27 -13.98 4.86
CA GLY A 66 -23.56 -13.56 4.31
C GLY A 66 -23.93 -12.12 4.66
N ALA A 67 -24.96 -11.63 3.99
CA ALA A 67 -25.67 -10.41 4.33
C ALA A 67 -27.19 -10.66 4.21
N GLY A 68 -27.97 -10.04 5.07
CA GLY A 68 -29.42 -10.15 5.02
C GLY A 68 -30.01 -9.37 3.85
N ARG A 69 -31.26 -9.72 3.49
CA ARG A 69 -32.02 -9.06 2.42
C ARG A 69 -32.23 -7.56 2.70
N GLU A 70 -32.34 -7.21 3.97
CA GLU A 70 -32.51 -5.84 4.45
C GLU A 70 -31.40 -4.87 3.99
N LEU A 71 -30.19 -5.37 3.79
CA LEU A 71 -29.09 -4.57 3.24
C LEU A 71 -29.43 -4.00 1.84
N PHE A 72 -30.08 -4.80 1.00
CA PHE A 72 -30.46 -4.44 -0.38
C PHE A 72 -31.77 -3.66 -0.45
N GLU A 73 -32.43 -3.46 0.69
CA GLU A 73 -33.69 -2.72 0.83
C GLU A 73 -33.51 -1.37 1.54
N THR A 74 -32.27 -1.00 1.88
CA THR A 74 -31.94 0.27 2.56
C THR A 74 -32.19 1.51 1.70
N GLY A 75 -32.31 1.37 0.36
CA GLY A 75 -32.36 2.49 -0.59
C GLY A 75 -31.01 3.16 -0.88
N VAL A 76 -29.94 2.76 -0.20
CA VAL A 76 -28.57 3.16 -0.49
C VAL A 76 -28.07 2.39 -1.71
N PRO A 77 -27.38 3.02 -2.69
CA PRO A 77 -26.77 2.31 -3.81
C PRO A 77 -25.82 1.22 -3.32
N VAL A 78 -25.93 0.00 -3.87
CA VAL A 78 -25.06 -1.13 -3.54
C VAL A 78 -24.37 -1.68 -4.79
N LEU A 79 -23.05 -1.85 -4.74
CA LEU A 79 -22.25 -2.51 -5.75
C LEU A 79 -21.66 -3.81 -5.19
N GLY A 80 -22.02 -4.95 -5.74
CA GLY A 80 -21.38 -6.23 -5.43
C GLY A 80 -20.26 -6.55 -6.42
N LEU A 81 -19.09 -6.95 -5.91
CA LEU A 81 -17.93 -7.37 -6.69
C LEU A 81 -17.67 -8.86 -6.46
N CYS A 82 -17.57 -9.65 -7.52
CA CYS A 82 -17.29 -11.08 -7.50
C CYS A 82 -18.22 -11.83 -6.53
N TYR A 83 -17.73 -12.27 -5.37
CA TYR A 83 -18.55 -12.89 -4.32
C TYR A 83 -19.73 -11.99 -3.89
N GLY A 84 -19.50 -10.69 -3.70
CA GLY A 84 -20.56 -9.74 -3.33
C GLY A 84 -21.66 -9.61 -4.39
N ALA A 85 -21.33 -9.77 -5.68
CA ALA A 85 -22.30 -9.82 -6.77
C ALA A 85 -23.15 -11.10 -6.71
N GLN A 86 -22.49 -12.23 -6.50
CA GLN A 86 -23.15 -13.54 -6.37
C GLN A 86 -24.06 -13.57 -5.14
N LEU A 87 -23.60 -13.05 -3.99
CA LEU A 87 -24.38 -12.94 -2.75
C LEU A 87 -25.63 -12.09 -2.96
N MET A 88 -25.51 -10.94 -3.59
CA MET A 88 -26.65 -10.07 -3.93
C MET A 88 -27.70 -10.83 -4.74
N GLN A 89 -27.28 -11.50 -5.79
CA GLN A 89 -28.18 -12.26 -6.66
C GLN A 89 -28.82 -13.44 -5.92
N HIS A 90 -28.05 -14.20 -5.14
CA HIS A 90 -28.53 -15.32 -4.34
C HIS A 90 -29.59 -14.89 -3.33
N VAL A 91 -29.34 -13.86 -2.54
CA VAL A 91 -30.25 -13.34 -1.50
C VAL A 91 -31.55 -12.80 -2.11
N LEU A 92 -31.47 -12.21 -3.31
CA LEU A 92 -32.63 -11.59 -3.97
C LEU A 92 -33.43 -12.57 -4.85
N GLY A 93 -33.05 -13.86 -4.87
CA GLY A 93 -33.81 -14.94 -5.55
C GLY A 93 -33.30 -15.27 -6.95
N GLY A 94 -32.10 -14.85 -7.30
CA GLY A 94 -31.33 -15.36 -8.43
C GLY A 94 -30.72 -16.73 -8.13
N GLU A 95 -29.91 -17.24 -9.05
CA GLU A 95 -29.25 -18.54 -8.91
C GLU A 95 -27.77 -18.42 -9.27
N VAL A 96 -26.92 -18.95 -8.39
CA VAL A 96 -25.46 -19.05 -8.58
C VAL A 96 -25.09 -20.51 -8.70
N LYS A 97 -24.26 -20.84 -9.68
CA LYS A 97 -23.82 -22.21 -9.97
C LYS A 97 -22.32 -22.27 -10.15
N LYS A 98 -21.76 -23.44 -9.88
CA LYS A 98 -20.38 -23.76 -10.22
C LYS A 98 -20.22 -23.79 -11.75
N ALA A 99 -19.18 -23.13 -12.23
CA ALA A 99 -18.89 -23.11 -13.66
C ALA A 99 -18.28 -24.43 -14.13
N ASP A 100 -18.70 -24.91 -15.30
CA ASP A 100 -18.06 -26.04 -15.96
C ASP A 100 -16.63 -25.68 -16.41
N ASN A 101 -16.47 -24.45 -16.93
CA ASN A 101 -15.19 -23.87 -17.29
C ASN A 101 -14.92 -22.70 -16.36
N ARG A 102 -13.79 -22.75 -15.66
CA ARG A 102 -13.31 -21.66 -14.79
C ARG A 102 -12.83 -20.51 -15.66
N GLU A 103 -13.05 -19.28 -15.20
CA GLU A 103 -12.58 -18.10 -15.91
C GLU A 103 -11.57 -17.33 -15.05
N TYR A 104 -10.29 -17.37 -15.46
CA TYR A 104 -9.19 -16.74 -14.79
C TYR A 104 -8.34 -15.93 -15.75
N GLY A 105 -7.99 -14.71 -15.33
CA GLY A 105 -7.08 -13.86 -16.08
C GLY A 105 -7.77 -12.76 -16.86
N ARG A 106 -7.06 -12.25 -17.86
CA ARG A 106 -7.54 -11.16 -18.73
C ARG A 106 -8.59 -11.69 -19.67
N THR A 107 -9.78 -11.15 -19.58
CA THR A 107 -10.94 -11.60 -20.39
C THR A 107 -11.54 -10.43 -21.12
N ARG A 108 -11.82 -10.63 -22.40
CA ARG A 108 -12.55 -9.69 -23.23
C ARG A 108 -14.04 -9.72 -22.85
N THR A 109 -14.59 -8.55 -22.55
CA THR A 109 -15.96 -8.42 -22.03
C THR A 109 -16.74 -7.42 -22.85
N LEU A 110 -17.97 -7.79 -23.21
CA LEU A 110 -18.91 -6.91 -23.85
C LEU A 110 -19.76 -6.20 -22.79
N ILE A 111 -19.88 -4.89 -22.92
CA ILE A 111 -20.57 -4.02 -21.97
C ILE A 111 -21.63 -3.17 -22.66
N ASN A 112 -22.71 -2.88 -21.94
CA ASN A 112 -23.76 -1.98 -22.36
C ASN A 112 -23.46 -0.56 -21.83
N THR A 113 -23.14 0.38 -22.73
CA THR A 113 -22.78 1.75 -22.35
C THR A 113 -23.97 2.61 -21.96
N LYS A 114 -25.21 2.12 -22.10
CA LYS A 114 -26.40 2.77 -21.52
C LYS A 114 -26.47 2.60 -20.00
N SER A 115 -25.82 1.58 -19.45
CA SER A 115 -25.66 1.47 -18.01
C SER A 115 -24.85 2.65 -17.47
N ARG A 116 -25.35 3.29 -16.43
CA ARG A 116 -24.61 4.37 -15.74
C ARG A 116 -23.26 3.88 -15.20
N LEU A 117 -23.15 2.59 -14.90
CA LEU A 117 -21.93 1.96 -14.42
C LEU A 117 -20.84 1.96 -15.50
N PHE A 118 -21.22 1.78 -16.78
CA PHE A 118 -20.31 1.70 -17.93
C PHE A 118 -20.28 2.96 -18.79
N GLU A 119 -20.78 4.06 -18.28
CA GLU A 119 -20.74 5.34 -19.01
C GLU A 119 -19.30 5.74 -19.36
N ASN A 120 -19.02 5.95 -20.65
CA ASN A 120 -17.70 6.25 -21.21
C ASN A 120 -16.62 5.16 -20.93
N VAL A 121 -17.03 3.92 -20.74
CA VAL A 121 -16.17 2.74 -20.59
C VAL A 121 -16.15 1.96 -21.91
N GLY A 122 -15.02 1.37 -22.23
CA GLY A 122 -14.84 0.51 -23.39
C GLY A 122 -14.43 1.24 -24.66
N GLU A 123 -14.04 0.46 -25.64
CA GLU A 123 -13.66 0.88 -26.98
C GLU A 123 -14.69 0.35 -28.00
N ALA A 124 -14.82 1.05 -29.11
CA ALA A 124 -15.63 0.56 -30.23
C ALA A 124 -15.06 -0.78 -30.71
N MET A 125 -15.95 -1.70 -31.05
CA MET A 125 -15.57 -2.97 -31.62
C MET A 125 -14.82 -2.76 -32.94
N ASP A 126 -13.76 -3.56 -33.20
CA ASP A 126 -13.02 -3.51 -34.46
C ASP A 126 -14.03 -3.77 -35.62
N PRO A 127 -14.08 -2.89 -36.63
CA PRO A 127 -15.00 -3.07 -37.78
C PRO A 127 -14.81 -4.39 -38.55
N ARG A 128 -13.68 -5.06 -38.36
CA ARG A 128 -13.38 -6.38 -38.96
C ARG A 128 -13.99 -7.55 -38.18
N GLU A 129 -14.46 -7.29 -36.96
CA GLU A 129 -15.13 -8.27 -36.12
C GLU A 129 -16.63 -8.19 -36.36
N SER A 130 -17.25 -9.32 -36.63
CA SER A 130 -18.70 -9.39 -36.75
C SER A 130 -19.33 -9.68 -35.39
N PHE A 131 -20.58 -9.26 -35.21
CA PHE A 131 -21.37 -9.68 -34.03
C PHE A 131 -21.56 -11.21 -33.97
N ALA A 132 -21.35 -11.92 -35.07
CA ALA A 132 -21.38 -13.38 -35.11
C ALA A 132 -20.15 -14.01 -34.44
N ASP A 133 -19.03 -13.29 -34.37
CA ASP A 133 -17.79 -13.72 -33.72
C ASP A 133 -17.82 -13.47 -32.21
N LEU A 134 -18.93 -12.96 -31.68
CA LEU A 134 -19.11 -12.69 -30.26
C LEU A 134 -19.40 -13.99 -29.47
N PRO A 135 -19.12 -14.00 -28.16
CA PRO A 135 -19.33 -15.15 -27.31
C PRO A 135 -20.71 -15.79 -27.43
N SER A 136 -20.75 -17.10 -27.39
CA SER A 136 -21.97 -17.93 -27.60
C SER A 136 -23.08 -17.73 -26.57
N ASN A 137 -22.81 -16.99 -25.49
CA ASN A 137 -23.78 -16.70 -24.43
C ASN A 137 -24.78 -15.57 -24.76
N ARG A 138 -24.71 -14.98 -25.96
CA ARG A 138 -25.64 -13.91 -26.40
C ARG A 138 -27.12 -14.30 -26.29
N GLU A 139 -27.44 -15.57 -26.58
CA GLU A 139 -28.82 -16.08 -26.46
C GLU A 139 -29.27 -16.26 -25.00
N LYS A 140 -28.31 -16.54 -24.11
CA LYS A 140 -28.55 -16.72 -22.66
C LYS A 140 -28.61 -15.39 -21.90
N SER A 141 -27.94 -14.36 -22.38
CA SER A 141 -28.02 -12.99 -21.85
C SER A 141 -29.21 -12.30 -22.49
N ASN A 142 -30.40 -12.47 -21.96
CA ASN A 142 -31.67 -11.82 -22.34
C ASN A 142 -31.53 -10.62 -23.30
N LYS A 143 -31.46 -10.81 -24.62
CA LYS A 143 -31.59 -9.82 -25.73
C LYS A 143 -31.22 -8.34 -25.42
N ALA A 144 -30.35 -8.10 -24.42
CA ALA A 144 -30.28 -6.84 -23.68
C ALA A 144 -29.54 -5.72 -24.42
N PHE A 145 -28.71 -6.02 -25.42
CA PHE A 145 -27.89 -4.97 -26.03
C PHE A 145 -28.23 -4.80 -27.51
N SER A 146 -28.41 -3.54 -27.91
CA SER A 146 -28.34 -3.18 -29.33
C SER A 146 -26.87 -3.09 -29.75
N GLU A 147 -26.56 -3.34 -31.01
CA GLU A 147 -25.20 -3.23 -31.56
C GLU A 147 -24.59 -1.84 -31.35
N ILE A 148 -25.42 -0.79 -31.36
CA ILE A 148 -25.01 0.61 -31.22
C ILE A 148 -24.53 0.93 -29.79
N ASP A 149 -25.03 0.21 -28.79
CA ASP A 149 -24.75 0.48 -27.38
C ASP A 149 -23.71 -0.47 -26.78
N THR A 150 -23.13 -1.35 -27.61
CA THR A 150 -22.17 -2.36 -27.17
C THR A 150 -20.74 -1.89 -27.42
N MET A 151 -19.95 -1.87 -26.36
CA MET A 151 -18.51 -1.62 -26.40
C MET A 151 -17.76 -2.84 -25.83
N VAL A 152 -16.46 -2.87 -26.07
CA VAL A 152 -15.56 -3.94 -25.59
C VAL A 152 -14.59 -3.36 -24.58
N THR A 153 -14.34 -4.08 -23.52
CA THR A 153 -13.27 -3.78 -22.57
C THR A 153 -12.58 -5.06 -22.09
N GLN A 154 -11.36 -4.94 -21.60
CA GLN A 154 -10.63 -6.04 -20.96
C GLN A 154 -10.81 -5.95 -19.45
N VAL A 155 -11.24 -7.05 -18.85
CA VAL A 155 -11.43 -7.20 -17.40
C VAL A 155 -10.58 -8.34 -16.84
N TRP A 156 -10.41 -8.35 -15.52
CA TRP A 156 -9.79 -9.46 -14.79
C TRP A 156 -10.86 -10.34 -14.18
N MET A 157 -10.96 -11.56 -14.66
CA MET A 157 -11.81 -12.61 -14.09
C MET A 157 -11.01 -13.46 -13.10
N SER A 158 -11.67 -13.86 -12.01
CA SER A 158 -11.10 -14.76 -11.01
C SER A 158 -12.24 -15.43 -10.23
N HIS A 159 -12.95 -16.38 -10.86
CA HIS A 159 -14.10 -17.01 -10.22
C HIS A 159 -14.29 -18.49 -10.62
N PHE A 160 -14.88 -19.27 -9.69
CA PHE A 160 -15.32 -20.64 -9.88
C PHE A 160 -16.83 -20.72 -10.13
N ASP A 161 -17.57 -19.81 -9.55
CA ASP A 161 -19.02 -19.74 -9.59
C ASP A 161 -19.46 -18.57 -10.46
N TYR A 162 -20.64 -18.68 -11.06
CA TYR A 162 -21.23 -17.62 -11.88
C TYR A 162 -22.73 -17.49 -11.62
N ILE A 163 -23.28 -16.33 -11.92
CA ILE A 163 -24.72 -16.04 -11.85
C ILE A 163 -25.39 -16.72 -13.06
N SER A 164 -26.09 -17.82 -12.82
CA SER A 164 -26.78 -18.60 -13.85
C SER A 164 -28.18 -18.09 -14.18
N ARG A 165 -28.83 -17.43 -13.20
CA ARG A 165 -30.16 -16.80 -13.35
C ARG A 165 -30.22 -15.54 -12.50
N LEU A 166 -30.61 -14.45 -13.15
CA LEU A 166 -30.79 -13.17 -12.46
C LEU A 166 -31.92 -13.19 -11.45
N ALA A 167 -31.76 -12.43 -10.38
CA ALA A 167 -32.82 -12.08 -9.47
C ALA A 167 -33.90 -11.23 -10.16
N PRO A 168 -35.16 -11.27 -9.71
CA PRO A 168 -36.22 -10.45 -10.29
C PRO A 168 -35.89 -8.95 -10.32
N GLY A 169 -36.16 -8.31 -11.47
CA GLY A 169 -35.91 -6.89 -11.69
C GLY A 169 -34.48 -6.53 -12.10
N PHE A 170 -33.58 -7.50 -12.21
CA PHE A 170 -32.23 -7.26 -12.75
C PHE A 170 -32.19 -7.47 -14.28
N SER A 171 -31.32 -6.74 -14.94
CA SER A 171 -30.94 -6.93 -16.33
C SER A 171 -29.43 -7.13 -16.47
N THR A 172 -29.00 -7.94 -17.44
CA THR A 172 -27.59 -8.12 -17.76
C THR A 172 -27.07 -6.86 -18.46
N VAL A 173 -25.91 -6.34 -18.02
CA VAL A 173 -25.24 -5.18 -18.63
C VAL A 173 -23.79 -5.46 -19.06
N ALA A 174 -23.28 -6.65 -18.77
CA ALA A 174 -22.03 -7.16 -19.36
C ALA A 174 -22.03 -8.69 -19.42
N TYR A 175 -21.31 -9.26 -20.41
CA TYR A 175 -21.09 -10.69 -20.53
C TYR A 175 -19.77 -11.02 -21.22
N THR A 176 -19.28 -12.24 -21.01
CA THR A 176 -18.11 -12.81 -21.69
C THR A 176 -18.50 -14.11 -22.42
N GLU A 177 -17.53 -14.76 -23.05
CA GLU A 177 -17.74 -16.06 -23.69
C GLU A 177 -18.25 -17.13 -22.71
N ASN A 178 -17.69 -17.17 -21.50
CA ASN A 178 -17.99 -18.20 -20.50
C ASN A 178 -18.89 -17.71 -19.36
N CYS A 179 -19.03 -16.38 -19.18
CA CYS A 179 -19.86 -15.79 -18.14
C CYS A 179 -21.05 -15.02 -18.75
N PRO A 180 -22.26 -15.60 -18.73
CA PRO A 180 -23.45 -14.98 -19.34
C PRO A 180 -23.91 -13.72 -18.57
N VAL A 181 -23.49 -13.56 -17.32
CA VAL A 181 -23.76 -12.38 -16.48
C VAL A 181 -22.44 -11.93 -15.85
N ALA A 182 -21.63 -11.22 -16.63
CA ALA A 182 -20.41 -10.60 -16.13
C ALA A 182 -20.72 -9.30 -15.33
N ALA A 183 -21.85 -8.63 -15.65
CA ALA A 183 -22.43 -7.60 -14.80
C ALA A 183 -23.95 -7.53 -15.00
N ALA A 184 -24.65 -7.14 -13.94
CA ALA A 184 -26.09 -6.94 -13.92
C ALA A 184 -26.46 -5.73 -13.06
N GLU A 185 -27.61 -5.11 -13.36
CA GLU A 185 -28.11 -3.98 -12.60
C GLU A 185 -29.64 -4.03 -12.39
N ASN A 186 -30.07 -3.41 -11.29
CA ASN A 186 -31.43 -3.02 -11.03
C ASN A 186 -31.43 -1.51 -10.73
N GLU A 187 -31.65 -0.70 -11.75
CA GLU A 187 -31.60 0.77 -11.66
C GLU A 187 -32.64 1.34 -10.67
N GLU A 188 -33.83 0.74 -10.63
CA GLU A 188 -34.90 1.18 -9.74
C GLU A 188 -34.48 1.08 -8.26
N LYS A 189 -33.80 -0.01 -7.91
CA LYS A 189 -33.30 -0.25 -6.56
C LYS A 189 -31.87 0.22 -6.34
N LYS A 190 -31.21 0.74 -7.36
CA LYS A 190 -29.78 1.15 -7.35
C LYS A 190 -28.85 0.03 -6.93
N LEU A 191 -29.09 -1.19 -7.41
CA LEU A 191 -28.29 -2.38 -7.14
C LEU A 191 -27.49 -2.78 -8.38
N TYR A 192 -26.19 -2.96 -8.20
CA TYR A 192 -25.24 -3.26 -9.27
C TYR A 192 -24.39 -4.45 -8.89
N ALA A 193 -24.20 -5.38 -9.81
CA ALA A 193 -23.44 -6.61 -9.60
C ALA A 193 -22.38 -6.75 -10.70
N ILE A 194 -21.12 -6.95 -10.33
CA ILE A 194 -19.98 -7.18 -11.25
C ILE A 194 -19.27 -8.46 -10.84
N GLN A 195 -19.14 -9.41 -11.77
CA GLN A 195 -18.44 -10.68 -11.55
C GLN A 195 -16.91 -10.52 -11.55
N PHE A 196 -16.38 -9.59 -12.31
CA PHE A 196 -14.94 -9.31 -12.43
C PHE A 196 -14.46 -8.33 -11.35
N HIS A 197 -13.15 -8.11 -11.32
CA HIS A 197 -12.47 -7.24 -10.36
C HIS A 197 -12.09 -5.89 -10.97
N PRO A 198 -12.88 -4.82 -10.80
CA PRO A 198 -12.56 -3.48 -11.31
C PRO A 198 -11.41 -2.81 -10.54
N GLU A 199 -11.10 -3.27 -9.35
CA GLU A 199 -10.07 -2.70 -8.48
C GLU A 199 -8.64 -3.02 -8.94
N VAL A 200 -8.43 -4.12 -9.68
CA VAL A 200 -7.08 -4.54 -10.11
C VAL A 200 -6.64 -3.89 -11.42
N LEU A 201 -5.33 -3.72 -11.61
CA LEU A 201 -4.74 -3.05 -12.80
C LEU A 201 -5.05 -3.76 -14.13
N HIS A 202 -5.33 -5.05 -14.09
CA HIS A 202 -5.62 -5.84 -15.29
C HIS A 202 -7.03 -5.59 -15.87
N THR A 203 -7.93 -4.96 -15.10
CA THR A 203 -9.18 -4.37 -15.62
C THR A 203 -8.86 -2.96 -16.09
N VAL A 204 -8.73 -2.79 -17.42
CA VAL A 204 -8.17 -1.59 -18.05
C VAL A 204 -8.87 -0.31 -17.60
N GLU A 205 -10.20 -0.32 -17.54
CA GLU A 205 -11.00 0.84 -17.16
C GLU A 205 -11.69 0.69 -15.79
N GLY A 206 -11.14 -0.18 -14.93
CA GLY A 206 -11.72 -0.48 -13.63
C GLY A 206 -11.89 0.77 -12.73
N THR A 207 -10.93 1.67 -12.75
CA THR A 207 -11.03 2.96 -12.03
C THR A 207 -12.19 3.82 -12.52
N LYS A 208 -12.48 3.81 -13.83
CA LYS A 208 -13.60 4.56 -14.42
C LYS A 208 -14.95 3.96 -14.01
N ILE A 209 -15.04 2.63 -13.96
CA ILE A 209 -16.24 1.92 -13.49
C ILE A 209 -16.52 2.28 -12.03
N LEU A 210 -15.52 2.20 -11.16
CA LEU A 210 -15.65 2.59 -9.75
C LEU A 210 -15.96 4.08 -9.58
N TYR A 211 -15.35 4.95 -10.39
CA TYR A 211 -15.68 6.37 -10.44
C TYR A 211 -17.15 6.60 -10.78
N ASN A 212 -17.68 5.91 -11.80
CA ASN A 212 -19.10 6.02 -12.18
C ASN A 212 -20.01 5.61 -11.02
N PHE A 213 -19.71 4.49 -10.33
CA PHE A 213 -20.47 4.09 -9.15
C PHE A 213 -20.41 5.16 -8.06
N VAL A 214 -19.22 5.54 -7.63
CA VAL A 214 -19.02 6.41 -6.47
C VAL A 214 -19.49 7.84 -6.72
N ARG A 215 -19.19 8.40 -7.93
CA ARG A 215 -19.41 9.82 -8.22
C ARG A 215 -20.73 10.09 -8.91
N LYS A 216 -21.17 9.19 -9.80
CA LYS A 216 -22.39 9.42 -10.58
C LYS A 216 -23.61 8.71 -10.01
N ILE A 217 -23.45 7.49 -9.50
CA ILE A 217 -24.56 6.70 -8.95
C ILE A 217 -24.80 7.07 -7.47
N CYS A 218 -23.74 7.10 -6.65
CA CYS A 218 -23.82 7.49 -5.24
C CYS A 218 -23.84 9.00 -5.02
N ASP A 219 -23.65 9.81 -6.07
CA ASP A 219 -23.65 11.28 -6.02
C ASP A 219 -22.70 11.86 -4.95
N CYS A 220 -21.49 11.30 -4.84
CA CYS A 220 -20.48 11.84 -3.96
C CYS A 220 -19.78 13.03 -4.60
N SER A 221 -19.60 14.13 -3.86
CA SER A 221 -19.01 15.39 -4.36
C SER A 221 -17.52 15.33 -4.68
N GLY A 222 -16.79 14.32 -4.11
CA GLY A 222 -15.33 14.23 -4.23
C GLY A 222 -14.59 15.27 -3.41
N SER A 223 -15.09 15.54 -2.23
CA SER A 223 -14.52 16.50 -1.29
C SER A 223 -13.31 15.96 -0.49
N TRP A 224 -13.01 14.66 -0.60
CA TRP A 224 -11.86 14.05 0.05
C TRP A 224 -10.57 14.41 -0.67
N ARG A 225 -9.95 15.52 -0.27
CA ARG A 225 -8.71 16.06 -0.85
C ARG A 225 -7.68 16.28 0.24
N MET A 226 -6.42 16.02 -0.07
CA MET A 226 -5.33 16.14 0.91
C MET A 226 -5.07 17.58 1.35
N ASP A 227 -5.42 18.59 0.54
CA ASP A 227 -5.36 20.00 0.95
C ASP A 227 -6.31 20.28 2.11
N THR A 228 -7.59 19.96 1.91
CA THR A 228 -8.64 20.11 2.91
C THR A 228 -8.36 19.24 4.13
N PHE A 229 -7.80 18.03 3.93
CA PHE A 229 -7.39 17.16 5.03
C PHE A 229 -6.36 17.85 5.92
N VAL A 230 -5.27 18.40 5.36
CA VAL A 230 -4.20 19.06 6.13
C VAL A 230 -4.75 20.22 6.94
N GLU A 231 -5.58 21.06 6.34
CA GLU A 231 -6.20 22.23 7.03
C GLU A 231 -7.06 21.80 8.22
N ASN A 232 -7.96 20.82 7.99
CA ASN A 232 -8.83 20.30 9.04
C ASN A 232 -8.02 19.58 10.14
N ALA A 233 -7.02 18.79 9.78
CA ALA A 233 -6.16 18.11 10.73
C ALA A 233 -5.41 19.11 11.63
N VAL A 234 -4.87 20.19 11.06
CA VAL A 234 -4.21 21.26 11.83
C VAL A 234 -5.17 21.91 12.84
N ILE A 235 -6.41 22.21 12.43
CA ILE A 235 -7.42 22.77 13.33
C ILE A 235 -7.73 21.80 14.47
N ASN A 236 -8.05 20.54 14.14
CA ASN A 236 -8.39 19.52 15.12
C ASN A 236 -7.24 19.25 16.12
N ILE A 237 -5.99 19.21 15.62
CA ILE A 237 -4.81 19.06 16.49
C ILE A 237 -4.70 20.25 17.46
N ARG A 238 -4.83 21.48 16.97
CA ARG A 238 -4.77 22.69 17.82
C ARG A 238 -5.83 22.71 18.90
N GLU A 239 -7.07 22.36 18.55
CA GLU A 239 -8.17 22.29 19.50
C GLU A 239 -7.94 21.21 20.56
N ARG A 240 -7.48 20.03 20.16
CA ARG A 240 -7.23 18.91 21.06
C ARG A 240 -6.05 19.12 21.98
N VAL A 241 -4.96 19.66 21.46
CA VAL A 241 -3.72 19.88 22.22
C VAL A 241 -3.81 21.12 23.11
N GLY A 242 -4.45 22.18 22.64
CA GLY A 242 -4.51 23.47 23.35
C GLY A 242 -3.11 23.98 23.70
N ARG A 243 -2.83 24.10 25.00
CA ARG A 243 -1.51 24.48 25.53
C ARG A 243 -0.64 23.28 25.94
N GLY A 244 -1.08 22.06 25.66
CA GLY A 244 -0.38 20.84 26.03
C GLY A 244 0.90 20.62 25.24
N LYS A 245 1.76 19.74 25.73
CA LYS A 245 2.99 19.28 25.05
C LYS A 245 2.77 17.92 24.43
N VAL A 246 3.32 17.72 23.24
CA VAL A 246 3.23 16.48 22.47
C VAL A 246 4.61 15.86 22.31
N LEU A 247 4.72 14.58 22.55
CA LEU A 247 5.92 13.77 22.31
C LEU A 247 5.70 12.85 21.12
N LEU A 248 6.68 12.76 20.25
CA LEU A 248 6.68 11.87 19.08
C LEU A 248 7.98 11.07 19.03
N ALA A 249 7.86 9.75 18.94
CA ALA A 249 8.96 8.88 18.54
C ALA A 249 9.14 8.96 17.01
N LEU A 250 10.19 9.66 16.57
CA LEU A 250 10.49 9.82 15.14
C LEU A 250 11.40 8.69 14.69
N SER A 251 10.87 7.75 13.94
CA SER A 251 11.63 6.58 13.42
C SER A 251 12.44 6.88 12.16
N GLY A 252 12.31 8.07 11.57
CA GLY A 252 12.85 8.38 10.25
C GLY A 252 12.04 7.79 9.07
N GLY A 253 11.05 6.95 9.33
CA GLY A 253 10.11 6.44 8.32
C GLY A 253 9.18 7.53 7.77
N VAL A 254 8.54 7.26 6.63
CA VAL A 254 7.66 8.23 5.96
C VAL A 254 6.53 8.69 6.87
N ASP A 255 5.83 7.77 7.54
CA ASP A 255 4.64 8.07 8.33
C ASP A 255 4.95 8.93 9.54
N SER A 256 5.99 8.57 10.32
CA SER A 256 6.44 9.37 11.46
C SER A 256 6.95 10.74 11.04
N SER A 257 7.60 10.85 9.88
CA SER A 257 8.10 12.13 9.35
C SER A 257 6.95 13.03 8.86
N VAL A 258 5.94 12.47 8.20
CA VAL A 258 4.74 13.23 7.80
C VAL A 258 3.95 13.66 9.02
N LEU A 259 3.85 12.82 10.05
CA LEU A 259 3.24 13.17 11.32
C LEU A 259 4.00 14.32 12.01
N ALA A 260 5.33 14.25 12.05
CA ALA A 260 6.16 15.32 12.62
C ALA A 260 5.93 16.65 11.90
N ALA A 261 5.93 16.66 10.58
CA ALA A 261 5.68 17.86 9.77
C ALA A 261 4.26 18.43 9.96
N LEU A 262 3.25 17.55 10.06
CA LEU A 262 1.86 17.96 10.33
C LEU A 262 1.70 18.58 11.71
N LEU A 263 2.28 17.96 12.74
CA LEU A 263 2.30 18.46 14.11
C LEU A 263 3.10 19.76 14.22
N ALA A 264 4.26 19.87 13.55
CA ALA A 264 5.05 21.09 13.49
C ALA A 264 4.21 22.28 12.97
N ARG A 265 3.47 22.06 11.88
CA ARG A 265 2.56 23.09 11.32
C ARG A 265 1.40 23.44 12.26
N ALA A 266 0.92 22.48 13.04
CA ALA A 266 -0.20 22.70 13.95
C ALA A 266 0.21 23.39 15.25
N ILE A 267 1.27 22.94 15.92
CA ILE A 267 1.60 23.28 17.31
C ILE A 267 3.06 23.74 17.53
N GLY A 268 3.91 23.72 16.51
CA GLY A 268 5.29 24.22 16.58
C GLY A 268 6.08 23.68 17.77
N GLN A 269 6.65 24.55 18.56
CA GLN A 269 7.50 24.24 19.72
C GLN A 269 6.81 23.46 20.87
N GLN A 270 5.50 23.23 20.81
CA GLN A 270 4.83 22.31 21.73
C GLN A 270 5.14 20.84 21.39
N LEU A 271 5.69 20.56 20.19
CA LEU A 271 6.12 19.25 19.75
C LEU A 271 7.58 19.00 20.13
N THR A 272 7.84 17.85 20.75
CA THR A 272 9.18 17.29 20.90
C THR A 272 9.27 15.98 20.15
N CYS A 273 10.18 15.89 19.19
CA CYS A 273 10.49 14.68 18.44
C CYS A 273 11.77 14.04 18.99
N VAL A 274 11.69 12.79 19.39
CA VAL A 274 12.86 11.99 19.80
C VAL A 274 13.20 11.01 18.69
N PHE A 275 14.37 11.17 18.11
CA PHE A 275 14.93 10.29 17.10
C PHE A 275 16.01 9.43 17.71
N VAL A 276 15.81 8.11 17.73
CA VAL A 276 16.77 7.14 18.27
C VAL A 276 17.66 6.62 17.13
N ASP A 277 18.91 7.04 17.14
CA ASP A 277 19.94 6.49 16.25
C ASP A 277 20.53 5.22 16.87
N HIS A 278 19.94 4.10 16.49
CA HIS A 278 20.32 2.78 16.99
C HIS A 278 21.47 2.12 16.20
N GLY A 279 22.09 2.81 15.26
CA GLY A 279 23.19 2.31 14.46
C GLY A 279 22.81 1.32 13.35
N LEU A 280 21.54 0.86 13.29
CA LEU A 280 21.05 -0.07 12.26
C LEU A 280 20.30 0.66 11.12
N LEU A 281 20.52 1.95 10.99
CA LEU A 281 19.96 2.79 9.94
C LEU A 281 20.76 2.62 8.63
N ARG A 282 20.18 3.04 7.50
CA ARG A 282 20.94 3.19 6.26
C ARG A 282 22.08 4.20 6.42
N LYS A 283 23.06 4.13 5.53
CA LYS A 283 24.17 5.10 5.50
C LYS A 283 23.63 6.53 5.45
N ASN A 284 24.10 7.38 6.36
CA ASN A 284 23.74 8.80 6.52
C ASN A 284 22.27 9.10 6.84
N GLU A 285 21.43 8.09 7.07
CA GLU A 285 19.99 8.30 7.29
C GLU A 285 19.69 9.15 8.53
N GLY A 286 20.46 8.98 9.62
CA GLY A 286 20.32 9.80 10.83
C GLY A 286 20.63 11.27 10.56
N ASP A 287 21.65 11.55 9.77
CA ASP A 287 22.06 12.91 9.40
C ASP A 287 21.02 13.56 8.46
N ASP A 288 20.44 12.78 7.53
CA ASP A 288 19.35 13.25 6.68
C ASP A 288 18.11 13.66 7.50
N VAL A 289 17.76 12.87 8.51
CA VAL A 289 16.61 13.18 9.40
C VAL A 289 16.91 14.44 10.22
N GLU A 290 18.11 14.57 10.77
CA GLU A 290 18.54 15.76 11.52
C GLU A 290 18.62 17.00 10.65
N ALA A 291 19.05 16.88 9.39
CA ALA A 291 19.04 18.00 8.44
C ALA A 291 17.64 18.52 8.13
N ILE A 292 16.62 17.66 8.21
CA ILE A 292 15.22 18.03 7.96
C ILE A 292 14.56 18.60 9.21
N PHE A 293 14.72 17.95 10.37
CA PHE A 293 13.97 18.25 11.60
C PHE A 293 14.78 18.89 12.71
N GLY A 294 16.11 18.92 12.60
CA GLY A 294 17.01 19.55 13.55
C GLY A 294 16.99 21.09 13.47
N SER A 295 17.83 21.73 14.24
CA SER A 295 17.88 23.20 14.38
C SER A 295 18.19 23.95 13.08
N ALA A 296 18.84 23.31 12.11
CA ALA A 296 19.09 23.84 10.78
C ALA A 296 17.98 23.54 9.76
N GLY A 297 16.99 22.73 10.14
CA GLY A 297 15.88 22.31 9.29
C GLY A 297 14.78 23.37 9.17
N ASN A 298 13.77 23.05 8.37
CA ASN A 298 12.67 23.97 8.07
C ASN A 298 11.48 23.87 9.05
N PHE A 299 11.55 23.01 10.07
CA PHE A 299 10.45 22.77 11.00
C PHE A 299 10.77 23.33 12.38
N ASP A 300 9.90 24.22 12.87
CA ASP A 300 10.03 24.83 14.20
C ASP A 300 9.52 23.89 15.30
N ILE A 301 10.37 22.94 15.73
CA ILE A 301 10.08 21.91 16.73
C ILE A 301 11.26 21.70 17.68
N ASN A 302 11.03 21.02 18.80
CA ASN A 302 12.11 20.48 19.62
C ASN A 302 12.53 19.13 19.06
N PHE A 303 13.75 19.03 18.53
CA PHE A 303 14.32 17.79 18.00
C PHE A 303 15.44 17.27 18.89
N VAL A 304 15.35 16.01 19.28
CA VAL A 304 16.34 15.32 20.13
C VAL A 304 16.82 14.08 19.38
N ARG A 305 18.11 14.06 18.99
CA ARG A 305 18.77 12.84 18.46
C ARG A 305 19.49 12.14 19.60
N VAL A 306 19.15 10.88 19.82
CA VAL A 306 19.78 10.03 20.83
C VAL A 306 20.69 9.05 20.13
N ASN A 307 22.00 9.16 20.31
CA ASN A 307 22.95 8.14 19.83
C ASN A 307 22.95 6.96 20.80
N ALA A 308 22.35 5.85 20.36
CA ALA A 308 22.26 4.62 21.13
C ALA A 308 23.02 3.44 20.48
N GLN A 309 23.85 3.70 19.45
CA GLN A 309 24.48 2.67 18.62
C GLN A 309 25.24 1.61 19.42
N GLU A 310 26.13 2.02 20.32
CA GLU A 310 26.92 1.10 21.14
C GLU A 310 26.03 0.19 21.99
N ARG A 311 24.98 0.75 22.58
CA ARG A 311 24.02 0.03 23.41
C ARG A 311 23.27 -1.07 22.64
N TYR A 312 22.94 -0.81 21.37
CA TYR A 312 22.33 -1.82 20.51
C TYR A 312 23.33 -2.90 20.10
N TYR A 313 24.56 -2.53 19.76
CA TYR A 313 25.58 -3.51 19.40
C TYR A 313 25.93 -4.43 20.59
N GLU A 314 26.00 -3.91 21.81
CA GLU A 314 26.20 -4.70 23.02
C GLU A 314 25.05 -5.71 23.24
N LYS A 315 23.80 -5.27 23.05
CA LYS A 315 22.61 -6.12 23.23
C LYS A 315 22.48 -7.20 22.15
N LEU A 316 22.94 -6.94 20.94
CA LEU A 316 22.89 -7.85 19.81
C LEU A 316 24.14 -8.78 19.72
N ASN A 317 25.12 -8.57 20.57
CA ASN A 317 26.33 -9.39 20.60
C ASN A 317 25.99 -10.86 20.85
N GLY A 318 26.44 -11.76 19.96
CA GLY A 318 26.16 -13.19 20.01
C GLY A 318 24.74 -13.60 19.63
N VAL A 319 23.86 -12.68 19.24
CA VAL A 319 22.49 -12.98 18.85
C VAL A 319 22.41 -13.21 17.34
N SER A 320 22.02 -14.43 16.95
CA SER A 320 21.92 -14.83 15.54
C SER A 320 20.51 -15.21 15.10
N GLU A 321 19.58 -15.39 16.03
CA GLU A 321 18.21 -15.80 15.75
C GLU A 321 17.35 -14.56 15.37
N PRO A 322 16.65 -14.56 14.20
CA PRO A 322 15.96 -13.37 13.68
C PRO A 322 14.89 -12.79 14.60
N GLU A 323 14.04 -13.61 15.20
CA GLU A 323 12.98 -13.13 16.09
C GLU A 323 13.55 -12.55 17.38
N GLN A 324 14.65 -13.12 17.88
CA GLN A 324 15.33 -12.58 19.06
C GLN A 324 15.96 -11.21 18.77
N LYS A 325 16.55 -11.02 17.58
CA LYS A 325 17.02 -9.70 17.13
C LYS A 325 15.90 -8.68 17.10
N ARG A 326 14.75 -9.02 16.46
CA ARG A 326 13.57 -8.16 16.37
C ARG A 326 13.08 -7.73 17.75
N LYS A 327 13.00 -8.69 18.67
CA LYS A 327 12.56 -8.44 20.05
C LYS A 327 13.51 -7.50 20.79
N ILE A 328 14.81 -7.77 20.75
CA ILE A 328 15.83 -6.93 21.40
C ILE A 328 15.79 -5.50 20.85
N ILE A 329 15.75 -5.34 19.51
CA ILE A 329 15.75 -4.03 18.87
C ILE A 329 14.50 -3.25 19.27
N GLY A 330 13.33 -3.88 19.26
CA GLY A 330 12.07 -3.25 19.65
C GLY A 330 12.02 -2.86 21.12
N GLU A 331 12.39 -3.76 22.04
CA GLU A 331 12.42 -3.49 23.47
C GLU A 331 13.41 -2.37 23.82
N GLU A 332 14.57 -2.37 23.19
CA GLU A 332 15.59 -1.37 23.46
C GLU A 332 15.18 0.03 22.95
N PHE A 333 14.49 0.08 21.80
CA PHE A 333 13.92 1.33 21.30
C PHE A 333 12.97 1.97 22.32
N ILE A 334 12.08 1.15 22.90
CA ILE A 334 11.13 1.62 23.91
C ILE A 334 11.87 2.16 25.14
N ARG A 335 12.89 1.42 25.64
CA ARG A 335 13.67 1.84 26.82
C ARG A 335 14.39 3.15 26.60
N VAL A 336 15.07 3.32 25.46
CA VAL A 336 15.75 4.56 25.12
C VAL A 336 14.76 5.72 25.03
N PHE A 337 13.62 5.48 24.39
CA PHE A 337 12.56 6.50 24.27
C PHE A 337 11.99 6.90 25.63
N GLU A 338 11.75 5.94 26.54
CA GLU A 338 11.30 6.22 27.92
C GLU A 338 12.30 7.02 28.73
N GLU A 339 13.58 6.71 28.61
CA GLU A 339 14.65 7.43 29.29
C GLU A 339 14.68 8.90 28.84
N GLU A 340 14.54 9.15 27.53
CA GLU A 340 14.49 10.51 27.00
C GLU A 340 13.18 11.23 27.38
N ALA A 341 12.05 10.55 27.35
CA ALA A 341 10.76 11.10 27.78
C ALA A 341 10.81 11.59 29.23
N LYS A 342 11.49 10.84 30.13
CA LYS A 342 11.71 11.25 31.53
C LYS A 342 12.56 12.52 31.64
N LYS A 343 13.59 12.68 30.80
CA LYS A 343 14.43 13.90 30.77
C LYS A 343 13.67 15.12 30.26
N ILE A 344 12.79 14.95 29.27
CA ILE A 344 11.94 16.02 28.72
C ILE A 344 10.92 16.51 29.75
N GLY A 345 10.53 15.64 30.69
CA GLY A 345 9.62 15.96 31.76
C GLY A 345 8.15 15.82 31.37
N LYS A 346 7.27 16.67 31.95
CA LYS A 346 5.82 16.51 31.77
C LYS A 346 5.41 16.73 30.31
N VAL A 347 4.84 15.70 29.73
CA VAL A 347 4.23 15.68 28.38
C VAL A 347 2.76 15.29 28.52
N ASP A 348 1.88 15.95 27.76
CA ASP A 348 0.43 15.73 27.86
C ASP A 348 -0.07 14.67 26.88
N TYR A 349 0.54 14.54 25.69
CA TYR A 349 0.10 13.65 24.64
C TYR A 349 1.25 12.91 23.99
N LEU A 350 1.01 11.65 23.62
CA LEU A 350 1.87 10.89 22.72
C LEU A 350 1.30 10.94 21.30
N ALA A 351 2.14 11.17 20.30
CA ALA A 351 1.74 11.10 18.91
C ALA A 351 2.21 9.79 18.28
N GLN A 352 1.35 9.15 17.47
CA GLN A 352 1.64 7.90 16.77
C GLN A 352 1.31 8.04 15.28
N GLY A 353 2.19 7.49 14.44
CA GLY A 353 2.06 7.50 12.97
C GLY A 353 1.21 6.37 12.43
N THR A 354 0.17 5.94 13.16
CA THR A 354 -0.81 4.93 12.72
C THR A 354 -1.49 5.38 11.44
N ILE A 355 -1.58 4.52 10.45
CA ILE A 355 -2.26 4.74 9.17
C ILE A 355 -3.44 3.79 8.99
N TYR A 356 -4.28 4.02 7.99
CA TYR A 356 -5.52 3.27 7.83
C TYR A 356 -5.35 1.74 7.67
N PRO A 357 -4.37 1.22 6.94
CA PRO A 357 -4.10 -0.22 6.90
C PRO A 357 -3.84 -0.83 8.28
N ASP A 358 -3.10 -0.13 9.16
CA ASP A 358 -2.83 -0.60 10.53
C ASP A 358 -4.13 -0.73 11.35
N VAL A 359 -5.06 0.21 11.14
CA VAL A 359 -6.39 0.21 11.81
C VAL A 359 -7.23 -0.97 11.34
N VAL A 360 -7.24 -1.24 10.03
CA VAL A 360 -7.99 -2.37 9.44
C VAL A 360 -7.41 -3.71 9.92
N GLU A 361 -6.09 -3.86 9.91
CA GLU A 361 -5.41 -5.08 10.35
C GLU A 361 -5.56 -5.35 11.85
N SER A 362 -5.66 -4.29 12.66
CA SER A 362 -5.89 -4.40 14.12
C SER A 362 -7.32 -4.82 14.46
N GLY A 363 -8.20 -4.91 13.47
CA GLY A 363 -9.62 -5.23 13.63
C GLY A 363 -10.40 -4.10 14.30
N LEU A 364 -11.32 -3.49 13.58
CA LEU A 364 -12.35 -2.63 14.17
C LEU A 364 -13.24 -3.50 15.10
N GLY A 365 -12.73 -3.88 16.30
CA GLY A 365 -13.50 -4.53 17.37
C GLY A 365 -13.64 -6.05 17.31
N GLY A 366 -12.67 -6.80 16.77
CA GLY A 366 -12.63 -8.27 16.82
C GLY A 366 -11.46 -8.82 17.62
N GLU A 367 -11.53 -10.09 18.03
CA GLU A 367 -10.49 -10.81 18.81
C GLU A 367 -9.06 -10.76 18.21
N SER A 368 -8.90 -10.31 16.97
CA SER A 368 -7.61 -10.09 16.30
C SER A 368 -6.85 -8.85 16.81
N ALA A 369 -7.49 -7.97 17.56
CA ALA A 369 -6.86 -6.77 18.15
C ALA A 369 -5.74 -7.11 19.15
N VAL A 370 -5.70 -8.35 19.66
CA VAL A 370 -4.75 -8.80 20.67
C VAL A 370 -3.43 -9.30 20.06
N ILE A 371 -3.40 -9.69 18.78
CA ILE A 371 -2.22 -10.38 18.21
C ILE A 371 -1.20 -9.41 17.57
N LYS A 372 -1.59 -8.19 17.17
CA LYS A 372 -0.69 -7.22 16.53
C LYS A 372 -0.42 -5.94 17.33
N SER A 373 -0.78 -5.90 18.62
CA SER A 373 -0.35 -4.83 19.54
C SER A 373 1.17 -4.66 19.66
N HIS A 374 1.92 -5.60 19.09
CA HIS A 374 3.39 -5.62 19.18
C HIS A 374 4.12 -4.71 18.18
N HIS A 375 3.44 -4.12 17.17
CA HIS A 375 4.12 -3.25 16.21
C HIS A 375 3.93 -1.75 16.44
N ASN A 376 2.89 -1.32 17.20
CA ASN A 376 2.66 0.11 17.47
C ASN A 376 2.26 0.46 18.92
N VAL A 377 1.97 -0.50 19.81
CA VAL A 377 1.42 -0.18 21.16
C VAL A 377 2.03 -1.05 22.28
N GLY A 378 2.92 -1.96 21.97
CA GLY A 378 3.60 -2.81 22.96
C GLY A 378 4.71 -2.07 23.71
N GLY A 379 4.36 -1.09 24.54
CA GLY A 379 5.32 -0.37 25.36
C GLY A 379 5.01 1.12 25.48
N LEU A 380 3.78 1.44 25.83
CA LEU A 380 3.55 2.73 26.47
C LEU A 380 4.33 2.72 27.78
N PRO A 381 5.10 3.79 28.08
CA PRO A 381 5.79 3.91 29.35
C PRO A 381 4.78 3.76 30.49
N ASP A 382 4.88 2.70 31.28
CA ASP A 382 4.02 2.46 32.45
C ASP A 382 4.05 3.61 33.48
N HIS A 383 4.91 4.59 33.25
CA HIS A 383 5.20 5.68 34.18
C HIS A 383 4.92 7.09 33.65
N VAL A 384 4.36 7.24 32.44
CA VAL A 384 4.00 8.57 31.89
C VAL A 384 2.49 8.67 31.73
N ASP A 385 1.84 9.48 32.57
CA ASP A 385 0.40 9.80 32.52
C ASP A 385 0.11 10.71 31.32
N PHE A 386 -0.03 10.15 30.13
CA PHE A 386 -0.54 10.88 28.97
C PHE A 386 -2.05 11.12 29.09
N LYS A 387 -2.50 12.31 28.75
CA LYS A 387 -3.94 12.61 28.58
C LYS A 387 -4.59 11.86 27.42
N GLY A 388 -3.78 11.39 26.47
CA GLY A 388 -4.23 10.61 25.33
C GLY A 388 -3.21 10.51 24.21
N ILE A 389 -3.58 9.76 23.16
CA ILE A 389 -2.78 9.52 21.96
C ILE A 389 -3.34 10.38 20.82
N ILE A 390 -2.47 10.96 20.00
CA ILE A 390 -2.81 11.76 18.81
C ILE A 390 -2.39 10.99 17.56
N GLU A 391 -3.35 10.57 16.75
CA GLU A 391 -3.18 9.75 15.54
C GLU A 391 -3.86 10.41 14.34
N PRO A 392 -3.39 11.55 13.85
CA PRO A 392 -4.08 12.30 12.80
C PRO A 392 -4.02 11.63 11.42
N LEU A 393 -3.13 10.65 11.21
CA LEU A 393 -2.96 9.93 9.95
C LEU A 393 -3.78 8.63 9.87
N ARG A 394 -4.48 8.24 10.94
CA ARG A 394 -5.17 6.94 11.04
C ARG A 394 -6.23 6.68 9.96
N ASP A 395 -6.74 7.74 9.34
CA ASP A 395 -7.73 7.68 8.27
C ASP A 395 -7.09 7.60 6.87
N LEU A 396 -5.76 7.69 6.74
CA LEU A 396 -5.06 7.79 5.47
C LEU A 396 -4.43 6.48 5.01
N PHE A 397 -4.52 6.20 3.71
CA PHE A 397 -3.67 5.20 3.07
C PHE A 397 -2.24 5.75 2.85
N LYS A 398 -1.29 4.85 2.63
CA LYS A 398 0.14 5.19 2.46
C LYS A 398 0.41 6.21 1.36
N ASP A 399 -0.30 6.12 0.24
CA ASP A 399 -0.17 7.07 -0.87
C ASP A 399 -0.78 8.45 -0.54
N GLU A 400 -1.84 8.49 0.28
CA GLU A 400 -2.41 9.74 0.81
C GLU A 400 -1.45 10.40 1.80
N VAL A 401 -0.81 9.61 2.68
CA VAL A 401 0.24 10.11 3.59
C VAL A 401 1.39 10.75 2.81
N ARG A 402 1.85 10.11 1.73
CA ARG A 402 2.88 10.68 0.85
C ARG A 402 2.45 12.03 0.25
N LYS A 403 1.22 12.12 -0.25
CA LYS A 403 0.65 13.38 -0.78
C LYS A 403 0.62 14.47 0.30
N VAL A 404 0.22 14.13 1.53
CA VAL A 404 0.26 15.04 2.69
C VAL A 404 1.69 15.50 2.97
N GLY A 405 2.66 14.58 2.96
CA GLY A 405 4.07 14.89 3.17
C GLY A 405 4.62 15.94 2.20
N LEU A 406 4.33 15.77 0.90
CA LEU A 406 4.72 16.75 -0.12
C LEU A 406 4.12 18.13 0.13
N LYS A 407 2.82 18.18 0.50
CA LYS A 407 2.13 19.44 0.81
C LYS A 407 2.66 20.13 2.06
N LEU A 408 3.22 19.38 2.98
CA LEU A 408 3.88 19.90 4.18
C LEU A 408 5.33 20.33 3.93
N GLY A 409 5.85 20.17 2.71
CA GLY A 409 7.20 20.61 2.32
C GLY A 409 8.30 19.58 2.62
N LEU A 410 7.95 18.32 2.89
CA LEU A 410 8.95 17.26 3.01
C LEU A 410 9.59 16.97 1.65
N PRO A 411 10.90 16.68 1.61
CA PRO A 411 11.60 16.39 0.36
C PRO A 411 11.14 15.07 -0.25
N ASN A 412 11.12 14.99 -1.60
CA ASN A 412 10.76 13.78 -2.33
C ASN A 412 11.59 12.55 -1.92
N SER A 413 12.88 12.76 -1.62
CA SER A 413 13.78 11.70 -1.16
C SER A 413 13.33 11.02 0.13
N LEU A 414 12.60 11.73 1.00
CA LEU A 414 12.01 11.17 2.21
C LEU A 414 10.64 10.56 1.93
N VAL A 415 9.76 11.29 1.21
CA VAL A 415 8.36 10.89 0.98
C VAL A 415 8.26 9.63 0.10
N TYR A 416 9.10 9.51 -0.91
CA TYR A 416 9.13 8.35 -1.82
C TYR A 416 10.22 7.33 -1.48
N ARG A 417 10.76 7.42 -0.27
CA ARG A 417 11.67 6.39 0.24
C ARG A 417 11.03 5.01 0.16
N GLN A 418 11.78 4.04 -0.35
CA GLN A 418 11.34 2.66 -0.35
C GLN A 418 11.18 2.12 1.09
N PRO A 419 10.35 1.10 1.31
CA PRO A 419 10.15 0.51 2.64
C PRO A 419 11.47 0.15 3.32
N PHE A 420 11.49 0.33 4.63
CA PHE A 420 12.62 -0.08 5.48
C PHE A 420 12.06 -0.79 6.70
N PRO A 421 12.59 -1.97 7.05
CA PRO A 421 12.04 -2.75 8.16
C PRO A 421 12.26 -2.05 9.50
N GLY A 422 11.34 -2.24 10.44
CA GLY A 422 11.45 -1.67 11.79
C GLY A 422 12.77 -2.01 12.50
N PRO A 423 13.28 -3.27 12.42
CA PRO A 423 14.59 -3.63 12.98
C PRO A 423 15.79 -3.06 12.21
N GLY A 424 15.58 -2.29 11.17
CA GLY A 424 16.64 -1.71 10.36
C GLY A 424 17.49 -2.76 9.64
N LEU A 425 18.80 -2.50 9.54
CA LEU A 425 19.75 -3.42 8.93
C LEU A 425 20.00 -4.70 9.75
N GLY A 426 19.49 -4.78 10.98
CA GLY A 426 19.62 -5.98 11.82
C GLY A 426 19.06 -7.24 11.17
N VAL A 427 18.02 -7.14 10.35
CA VAL A 427 17.41 -8.26 9.59
C VAL A 427 17.95 -8.39 8.16
N ARG A 428 18.95 -7.58 7.80
CA ARG A 428 19.72 -7.68 6.55
C ARG A 428 21.15 -8.19 6.77
N ILE A 429 21.44 -8.63 8.00
CA ILE A 429 22.70 -9.27 8.36
C ILE A 429 22.37 -10.65 8.87
N VAL A 430 22.59 -11.68 8.06
CA VAL A 430 22.35 -13.07 8.46
C VAL A 430 23.34 -13.45 9.58
N GLY A 431 22.78 -13.93 10.70
CA GLY A 431 23.57 -14.25 11.90
C GLY A 431 23.85 -13.05 12.80
N GLU A 432 24.94 -13.05 13.54
CA GLU A 432 25.30 -12.03 14.51
C GLU A 432 25.49 -10.64 13.89
N VAL A 433 24.98 -9.62 14.54
CA VAL A 433 25.10 -8.19 14.13
C VAL A 433 26.28 -7.55 14.85
N THR A 434 27.22 -7.00 14.07
CA THR A 434 28.36 -6.23 14.59
C THR A 434 28.48 -4.89 13.86
N ALA A 435 29.14 -3.91 14.46
CA ALA A 435 29.36 -2.59 13.84
C ALA A 435 30.03 -2.69 12.46
N ASP A 436 31.02 -3.59 12.30
CA ASP A 436 31.71 -3.77 11.01
C ASP A 436 30.78 -4.38 9.95
N LYS A 437 29.96 -5.38 10.30
CA LYS A 437 28.99 -5.96 9.39
C LYS A 437 27.90 -4.95 8.99
N VAL A 438 27.45 -4.12 9.93
CA VAL A 438 26.50 -3.04 9.65
C VAL A 438 27.10 -2.07 8.64
N ARG A 439 28.36 -1.66 8.83
CA ARG A 439 29.06 -0.77 7.89
C ARG A 439 29.16 -1.37 6.49
N MET A 440 29.50 -2.67 6.39
CA MET A 440 29.54 -3.37 5.10
C MET A 440 28.18 -3.32 4.38
N VAL A 441 27.09 -3.56 5.10
CA VAL A 441 25.74 -3.49 4.50
C VAL A 441 25.36 -2.05 4.15
N GLN A 442 25.68 -1.08 5.00
CA GLN A 442 25.42 0.35 4.74
C GLN A 442 26.11 0.79 3.43
N ASP A 443 27.37 0.44 3.26
CA ASP A 443 28.15 0.82 2.08
C ASP A 443 27.64 0.10 0.83
N ALA A 444 27.39 -1.23 0.91
CA ALA A 444 26.87 -2.01 -0.21
C ALA A 444 25.46 -1.55 -0.64
N ASP A 445 24.56 -1.29 0.34
CA ASP A 445 23.20 -0.79 0.08
C ASP A 445 23.22 0.62 -0.55
N ALA A 446 24.12 1.49 -0.09
CA ALA A 446 24.29 2.82 -0.67
C ALA A 446 24.73 2.74 -2.14
N ILE A 447 25.75 1.93 -2.44
CA ILE A 447 26.22 1.68 -3.81
C ILE A 447 25.08 1.14 -4.68
N TYR A 448 24.35 0.15 -4.19
CA TYR A 448 23.25 -0.44 -4.96
C TYR A 448 22.16 0.57 -5.28
N ARG A 449 21.77 1.40 -4.31
CA ARG A 449 20.76 2.45 -4.51
C ARG A 449 21.23 3.55 -5.48
N GLU A 450 22.50 3.93 -5.43
CA GLU A 450 23.09 4.90 -6.33
C GLU A 450 23.08 4.40 -7.78
N GLU A 451 23.51 3.15 -8.01
CA GLU A 451 23.56 2.58 -9.36
C GLU A 451 22.17 2.37 -9.97
N ILE A 452 21.20 1.91 -9.19
CA ILE A 452 19.81 1.83 -9.65
C ILE A 452 19.28 3.23 -10.03
N ALA A 453 19.52 4.24 -9.19
CA ALA A 453 19.07 5.61 -9.49
C ALA A 453 19.74 6.16 -10.75
N THR A 454 21.03 5.88 -10.96
CA THR A 454 21.78 6.27 -12.15
C THR A 454 21.24 5.58 -13.40
N ALA A 455 21.00 4.26 -13.33
CA ALA A 455 20.47 3.50 -14.45
C ALA A 455 19.04 3.93 -14.84
N VAL A 456 18.20 4.27 -13.86
CA VAL A 456 16.86 4.85 -14.11
C VAL A 456 16.97 6.19 -14.84
N MET A 457 17.86 7.07 -14.38
CA MET A 457 18.07 8.36 -15.03
C MET A 457 18.57 8.20 -16.47
N GLU A 458 19.52 7.31 -16.71
CA GLU A 458 20.02 7.03 -18.08
C GLU A 458 18.90 6.49 -18.99
N TRP A 459 18.05 5.61 -18.46
CA TRP A 459 16.92 5.08 -19.21
C TRP A 459 15.93 6.20 -19.58
N GLN A 460 15.63 7.10 -18.65
CA GLN A 460 14.75 8.25 -18.88
C GLN A 460 15.33 9.20 -19.93
N MET A 461 16.63 9.47 -19.87
CA MET A 461 17.32 10.29 -20.87
C MET A 461 17.23 9.67 -22.27
N LYS A 462 17.54 8.38 -22.41
CA LYS A 462 17.43 7.64 -23.68
C LYS A 462 16.01 7.59 -24.23
N LYS A 463 15.00 7.51 -23.33
CA LYS A 463 13.58 7.57 -23.71
C LYS A 463 13.21 8.94 -24.26
N ALA A 464 13.59 10.03 -23.57
CA ALA A 464 13.34 11.39 -24.02
C ALA A 464 14.02 11.70 -25.37
N GLU A 465 15.25 11.22 -25.59
CA GLU A 465 15.96 11.33 -26.87
C GLU A 465 15.20 10.62 -28.01
N ARG A 466 14.66 9.43 -27.75
CA ARG A 466 13.88 8.66 -28.75
C ARG A 466 12.56 9.31 -29.11
N GLU A 467 11.91 9.95 -28.15
CA GLU A 467 10.64 10.64 -28.34
C GLU A 467 10.81 12.03 -29.00
N ASN A 468 12.04 12.44 -29.32
CA ASN A 468 12.41 13.71 -29.97
C ASN A 468 11.89 14.95 -29.20
N ASP A 469 11.67 14.82 -27.89
CA ASP A 469 11.09 15.84 -27.04
C ASP A 469 12.17 16.56 -26.22
N ARG A 470 12.84 17.55 -26.89
CA ARG A 470 13.87 18.39 -26.25
C ARG A 470 13.37 19.15 -25.02
N ALA A 471 12.07 19.44 -24.95
CA ALA A 471 11.47 20.11 -23.80
C ALA A 471 11.44 19.21 -22.55
N ASN A 472 11.28 17.90 -22.76
CA ASN A 472 11.38 16.92 -21.66
C ASN A 472 12.83 16.68 -21.18
N TYR A 473 13.85 16.98 -22.00
CA TYR A 473 15.24 16.77 -21.62
C TYR A 473 15.69 17.70 -20.47
N GLU A 474 15.26 18.96 -20.48
CA GLU A 474 15.48 19.89 -19.35
C GLU A 474 14.60 19.50 -18.16
N GLY A 475 13.36 19.05 -18.38
CA GLY A 475 12.45 18.54 -17.36
C GLY A 475 12.96 17.31 -16.63
N ILE A 476 13.74 16.42 -17.27
CA ILE A 476 14.32 15.21 -16.64
C ILE A 476 15.32 15.58 -15.52
N ARG A 477 16.05 16.68 -15.63
CA ARG A 477 16.90 17.18 -14.54
C ARG A 477 16.10 17.67 -13.33
N GLU A 478 14.91 18.23 -13.56
CA GLU A 478 13.99 18.66 -12.48
C GLU A 478 13.13 17.51 -11.94
N VAL A 479 12.80 16.50 -12.75
CA VAL A 479 12.01 15.32 -12.39
C VAL A 479 12.67 14.47 -11.27
N ARG A 480 13.99 14.56 -11.10
CA ARG A 480 14.63 14.05 -9.86
C ARG A 480 14.02 14.63 -8.58
N LYS A 481 13.36 15.79 -8.66
CA LYS A 481 12.68 16.44 -7.53
C LYS A 481 11.21 16.02 -7.38
N VAL A 482 10.57 15.50 -8.41
CA VAL A 482 9.11 15.34 -8.46
C VAL A 482 8.62 13.89 -8.50
N GLY A 483 9.50 12.89 -8.68
CA GLY A 483 9.11 11.47 -8.66
C GLY A 483 8.06 11.10 -9.73
N LEU A 484 8.07 11.74 -10.89
CA LEU A 484 7.08 11.52 -11.93
C LEU A 484 7.70 11.17 -13.28
N THR A 485 7.05 10.24 -13.91
CA THR A 485 6.88 9.86 -15.32
C THR A 485 7.90 8.88 -15.89
N GLY A 486 7.43 7.64 -16.01
CA GLY A 486 8.04 6.60 -16.81
C GLY A 486 9.22 5.93 -16.12
N GLU A 487 8.90 5.08 -15.18
CA GLU A 487 9.88 4.14 -14.64
C GLU A 487 10.19 3.06 -15.70
N PRO A 488 11.46 2.60 -15.76
CA PRO A 488 11.79 1.49 -16.64
C PRO A 488 11.04 0.22 -16.24
N PRO A 489 10.72 -0.68 -17.19
CA PRO A 489 9.97 -1.91 -16.90
C PRO A 489 10.61 -2.79 -15.82
N TRP A 490 11.93 -2.68 -15.66
CA TRP A 490 12.71 -3.43 -14.66
C TRP A 490 12.80 -2.74 -13.30
N MET A 491 12.30 -1.50 -13.12
CA MET A 491 12.39 -0.78 -11.83
C MET A 491 11.77 -1.60 -10.72
N PRO A 492 12.52 -1.96 -9.66
CA PRO A 492 11.97 -2.70 -8.54
C PRO A 492 11.17 -1.80 -7.59
N ASP A 493 10.16 -2.38 -6.94
CA ASP A 493 9.39 -1.69 -5.90
C ASP A 493 10.13 -1.65 -4.56
N GLN A 494 10.96 -2.67 -4.30
CA GLN A 494 11.88 -2.69 -3.17
C GLN A 494 13.19 -3.39 -3.57
N TYR A 495 14.33 -2.83 -3.14
CA TYR A 495 15.65 -3.39 -3.37
C TYR A 495 16.63 -2.97 -2.29
N PHE A 496 17.56 -3.85 -1.97
CA PHE A 496 18.55 -3.65 -0.90
C PHE A 496 19.72 -4.63 -1.03
N ALA A 497 20.79 -4.34 -0.29
CA ALA A 497 21.88 -5.27 -0.04
C ALA A 497 21.73 -5.92 1.34
N ALA A 498 22.08 -7.20 1.44
CA ALA A 498 22.11 -7.94 2.70
C ALA A 498 23.44 -8.70 2.83
N LEU A 499 23.98 -8.80 4.03
CA LEU A 499 25.19 -9.57 4.32
C LEU A 499 24.82 -11.00 4.65
N THR A 500 25.31 -11.92 3.86
CA THR A 500 25.22 -13.35 4.20
C THR A 500 26.24 -13.71 5.27
N ASN A 501 26.02 -14.81 5.98
CA ASN A 501 27.06 -15.34 6.89
C ASN A 501 28.09 -16.22 6.15
N MET A 502 27.97 -16.31 4.81
CA MET A 502 28.85 -17.07 3.96
C MET A 502 30.17 -16.32 3.77
N ARG A 503 31.29 -17.04 3.94
CA ARG A 503 32.62 -16.58 3.54
C ARG A 503 33.12 -17.39 2.37
N SER A 504 33.88 -16.75 1.50
CA SER A 504 34.48 -17.40 0.35
C SER A 504 35.94 -16.98 0.15
N VAL A 505 36.69 -17.85 -0.51
CA VAL A 505 38.05 -17.52 -0.94
C VAL A 505 37.97 -16.60 -2.15
N GLY A 506 38.69 -15.50 -2.10
CA GLY A 506 38.91 -14.57 -3.21
C GLY A 506 40.38 -14.42 -3.50
N VAL A 507 40.70 -13.84 -4.65
CA VAL A 507 42.05 -13.39 -5.01
C VAL A 507 41.91 -11.91 -5.35
N MET A 508 42.53 -11.07 -4.54
CA MET A 508 42.55 -9.61 -4.76
C MET A 508 44.01 -9.16 -4.86
N GLY A 509 44.41 -8.78 -6.08
CA GLY A 509 45.82 -8.61 -6.39
C GLY A 509 46.55 -9.95 -6.28
N ASP A 510 47.66 -10.00 -5.55
CA ASP A 510 48.50 -11.19 -5.37
C ASP A 510 48.17 -11.94 -4.06
N GLU A 511 47.15 -11.49 -3.30
CA GLU A 511 46.80 -12.06 -2.02
C GLU A 511 45.47 -12.85 -2.07
N ARG A 512 45.41 -13.95 -1.29
CA ARG A 512 44.17 -14.68 -1.04
C ARG A 512 43.44 -13.99 0.07
N THR A 513 42.14 -13.75 -0.16
CA THR A 513 41.19 -13.24 0.85
C THR A 513 40.21 -14.32 1.27
N TYR A 514 39.67 -14.19 2.48
CA TYR A 514 38.58 -15.03 2.97
C TYR A 514 37.52 -14.14 3.61
N ASP A 515 36.66 -13.58 2.73
CA ASP A 515 35.76 -12.50 3.06
C ASP A 515 34.29 -12.89 2.87
N TYR A 516 33.39 -12.00 3.27
CA TYR A 516 31.94 -12.20 3.19
C TYR A 516 31.39 -12.06 1.78
N ALA A 517 30.19 -12.62 1.61
CA ALA A 517 29.38 -12.44 0.42
C ALA A 517 28.18 -11.53 0.71
N ILE A 518 27.92 -10.61 -0.21
CA ILE A 518 26.70 -9.77 -0.23
C ILE A 518 25.65 -10.43 -1.13
N ALA A 519 24.41 -10.46 -0.67
CA ALA A 519 23.24 -10.77 -1.49
C ALA A 519 22.54 -9.47 -1.87
N LEU A 520 22.33 -9.25 -3.16
CA LEU A 520 21.47 -8.19 -3.69
C LEU A 520 20.07 -8.75 -3.85
N ARG A 521 19.10 -8.08 -3.30
CA ARG A 521 17.67 -8.40 -3.42
C ARG A 521 16.95 -7.27 -4.12
N ALA A 522 16.15 -7.58 -5.14
CA ALA A 522 15.23 -6.63 -5.74
C ALA A 522 13.95 -7.35 -6.14
N VAL A 523 12.82 -6.77 -5.82
CA VAL A 523 11.52 -7.39 -6.08
C VAL A 523 10.54 -6.42 -6.72
N LYS A 524 9.66 -6.99 -7.56
CA LYS A 524 8.42 -6.39 -8.04
C LYS A 524 7.25 -6.95 -7.27
N THR A 525 6.38 -6.08 -6.82
CA THR A 525 5.21 -6.45 -6.02
C THR A 525 4.11 -5.42 -6.15
N VAL A 526 2.87 -5.85 -5.96
CA VAL A 526 1.71 -4.94 -5.94
C VAL A 526 1.30 -4.61 -4.50
N ASP A 527 1.37 -5.60 -3.63
CA ASP A 527 0.78 -5.56 -2.28
C ASP A 527 1.69 -6.07 -1.17
N PHE A 528 2.93 -6.44 -1.49
CA PHE A 528 3.91 -7.09 -0.61
C PHE A 528 3.48 -8.47 -0.06
N MET A 529 2.30 -8.98 -0.46
CA MET A 529 1.88 -10.36 -0.14
C MET A 529 2.58 -11.36 -1.07
N THR A 530 2.65 -11.02 -2.35
CA THR A 530 3.39 -11.75 -3.37
C THR A 530 4.47 -10.84 -3.97
N ALA A 531 5.59 -11.43 -4.38
CA ALA A 531 6.67 -10.69 -5.02
C ALA A 531 7.46 -11.59 -5.97
N GLU A 532 7.90 -11.03 -7.07
CA GLU A 532 8.80 -11.66 -8.03
C GLU A 532 10.14 -10.93 -8.03
N ALA A 533 11.23 -11.63 -8.34
CA ALA A 533 12.52 -10.98 -8.52
C ALA A 533 12.44 -9.98 -9.69
N ALA A 534 12.98 -8.78 -9.50
CA ALA A 534 13.04 -7.79 -10.56
C ALA A 534 14.11 -8.16 -11.60
N ASP A 535 13.80 -7.95 -12.88
CA ASP A 535 14.74 -8.19 -13.98
C ASP A 535 15.66 -6.97 -14.20
N ILE A 536 16.57 -6.75 -13.24
CA ILE A 536 17.54 -5.66 -13.33
C ILE A 536 18.54 -5.94 -14.47
N PRO A 537 18.83 -4.97 -15.35
CA PRO A 537 19.78 -5.15 -16.44
C PRO A 537 21.13 -5.66 -15.93
N PHE A 538 21.65 -6.71 -16.56
CA PHE A 538 22.86 -7.39 -16.12
C PHE A 538 24.09 -6.45 -16.03
N ASN A 539 24.22 -5.50 -16.93
CA ASN A 539 25.27 -4.49 -16.88
C ASN A 539 25.19 -3.60 -15.62
N VAL A 540 23.98 -3.29 -15.14
CA VAL A 540 23.79 -2.55 -13.88
C VAL A 540 24.25 -3.40 -12.70
N LEU A 541 23.84 -4.67 -12.65
CA LEU A 541 24.30 -5.61 -11.62
C LEU A 541 25.83 -5.80 -11.64
N GLN A 542 26.45 -5.83 -12.83
CA GLN A 542 27.93 -5.90 -12.96
C GLN A 542 28.61 -4.64 -12.39
N THR A 543 28.05 -3.46 -12.65
CA THR A 543 28.59 -2.20 -12.09
C THR A 543 28.46 -2.18 -10.57
N VAL A 544 27.28 -2.56 -10.04
CA VAL A 544 27.05 -2.69 -8.59
C VAL A 544 28.05 -3.66 -7.96
N MET A 545 28.20 -4.85 -8.54
CA MET A 545 29.14 -5.86 -8.06
C MET A 545 30.56 -5.32 -8.06
N SER A 546 31.01 -4.71 -9.17
CA SER A 546 32.36 -4.17 -9.30
C SER A 546 32.64 -3.09 -8.24
N ARG A 547 31.71 -2.17 -8.02
CA ARG A 547 31.82 -1.15 -6.98
C ARG A 547 31.86 -1.74 -5.58
N ILE A 548 30.96 -2.68 -5.26
CA ILE A 548 30.92 -3.31 -3.94
C ILE A 548 32.25 -4.01 -3.63
N ILE A 549 32.79 -4.79 -4.57
CA ILE A 549 34.06 -5.51 -4.38
C ILE A 549 35.23 -4.52 -4.17
N ASN A 550 35.25 -3.39 -4.86
CA ASN A 550 36.34 -2.44 -4.78
C ASN A 550 36.24 -1.44 -3.62
N GLU A 551 35.01 -1.09 -3.20
CA GLU A 551 34.77 -0.02 -2.24
C GLU A 551 34.42 -0.55 -0.84
N VAL A 552 33.87 -1.78 -0.72
CA VAL A 552 33.43 -2.35 0.57
C VAL A 552 34.45 -3.36 1.09
N ARG A 553 35.19 -2.98 2.10
CA ARG A 553 36.20 -3.87 2.72
C ARG A 553 35.57 -5.08 3.38
N GLY A 554 36.19 -6.26 3.21
CA GLY A 554 35.73 -7.51 3.80
C GLY A 554 34.62 -8.22 2.99
N VAL A 555 34.41 -7.78 1.73
CA VAL A 555 33.50 -8.41 0.78
C VAL A 555 34.26 -8.80 -0.48
N ASN A 556 34.16 -10.06 -0.89
CA ASN A 556 34.81 -10.57 -2.11
C ASN A 556 33.85 -11.29 -3.06
N ARG A 557 32.54 -11.30 -2.77
CA ARG A 557 31.52 -11.97 -3.60
C ARG A 557 30.17 -11.29 -3.50
N VAL A 558 29.46 -11.24 -4.63
CA VAL A 558 28.10 -10.68 -4.71
C VAL A 558 27.19 -11.69 -5.41
N PHE A 559 26.02 -11.94 -4.84
CA PHE A 559 24.94 -12.76 -5.39
C PHE A 559 23.72 -11.88 -5.70
N TYR A 560 22.90 -12.34 -6.63
CA TYR A 560 21.56 -11.77 -6.86
C TYR A 560 20.51 -12.83 -6.52
N ASP A 561 19.59 -12.51 -5.62
CA ASP A 561 18.55 -13.43 -5.18
C ASP A 561 17.34 -13.39 -6.12
N LEU A 562 17.08 -14.51 -6.79
CA LEU A 562 15.99 -14.72 -7.76
C LEU A 562 14.72 -15.31 -7.14
N THR A 563 14.68 -15.53 -5.82
CA THR A 563 13.57 -16.22 -5.16
C THR A 563 12.31 -15.38 -5.14
N SER A 564 11.18 -15.94 -5.55
CA SER A 564 9.86 -15.30 -5.43
C SER A 564 9.29 -15.39 -4.00
N LYS A 565 8.31 -14.56 -3.69
CA LYS A 565 7.50 -14.68 -2.47
C LYS A 565 6.07 -15.06 -2.86
N PRO A 566 5.53 -16.22 -2.44
CA PRO A 566 6.22 -17.33 -1.81
C PRO A 566 7.17 -18.05 -2.78
N PRO A 567 8.10 -18.98 -2.38
CA PRO A 567 8.26 -19.50 -1.01
C PRO A 567 9.16 -18.64 -0.10
N GLY A 568 9.99 -17.74 -0.67
CA GLY A 568 10.83 -16.86 0.12
C GLY A 568 10.06 -15.71 0.75
N THR A 569 10.78 -14.90 1.55
CA THR A 569 10.32 -13.60 2.04
C THR A 569 10.98 -12.48 1.24
N ILE A 570 10.60 -11.22 1.46
CA ILE A 570 11.30 -10.09 0.83
C ILE A 570 12.61 -9.85 1.57
N GLU A 571 12.57 -9.64 2.89
CA GLU A 571 13.78 -9.55 3.72
C GLU A 571 14.38 -10.96 3.94
N LEU A 572 15.68 -11.05 4.21
CA LEU A 572 16.36 -12.35 4.40
C LEU A 572 16.16 -12.95 5.80
N GLU A 573 15.88 -12.10 6.80
CA GLU A 573 15.55 -12.47 8.18
C GLU A 573 14.29 -11.76 8.71
#